data_713a17952231eac630853d0bf61ccb09
#
_entry.id   713a17952231eac630853d0bf61ccb09
#
_cell.length_a   1.000
_cell.length_b   1.000
_cell.length_c   1.000
_cell.angle_alpha   90.00
_cell.angle_beta   90.00
_cell.angle_gamma   90.00
#
_symmetry.space_group_name_H-M   'P 1'
#
loop_
_entity.id
_entity.type
_entity.pdbx_description
1 polymer ?
#
loop_
_entity_poly.entity_id
_entity_poly.type
_entity_poly.pdbx_seq_one_letter_code
_entity_poly.pdbx_strand_id
1 'polypeptide(L)'
;MKYRILKVLNNSTILLDDNGKQKIGIGNGIGFSKKTGDFVDSTKVEKLFENTDNKFIKKMTESIRKIDEKYYFVVDKIVQYANKMLNQQMPDSIYITLADHLYFAKERLEKGIVVPCPMKTEIKILYNKEFNIAEKAIEIVNKELNVIDATNSHSDNNKKTIMFGKEIDKKEPSKIILELVMTIINK
;
A
#
# COMPACT_ATOMS: atom_id res chain seq x y z
N MET A 1 -17.85 15.50 -13.92
CA MET A 1 -18.83 14.58 -13.30
C MET A 1 -18.73 14.72 -11.79
N LYS A 2 -19.86 14.58 -11.04
CA LYS A 2 -19.83 14.67 -9.57
C LYS A 2 -20.40 13.39 -8.98
N TYR A 3 -19.75 12.87 -7.95
CA TYR A 3 -20.22 11.72 -7.17
C TYR A 3 -20.88 12.20 -5.89
N ARG A 4 -21.97 11.55 -5.48
CA ARG A 4 -22.61 11.81 -4.19
C ARG A 4 -21.91 11.01 -3.10
N ILE A 5 -21.56 11.65 -1.99
CA ILE A 5 -20.91 11.02 -0.85
C ILE A 5 -21.96 10.28 -0.02
N LEU A 6 -21.80 8.97 0.12
CA LEU A 6 -22.64 8.12 0.99
C LEU A 6 -22.06 8.09 2.42
N LYS A 7 -20.74 8.11 2.55
CA LYS A 7 -20.05 8.12 3.85
C LYS A 7 -18.62 8.62 3.70
N VAL A 8 -18.18 9.47 4.62
CA VAL A 8 -16.76 9.81 4.78
C VAL A 8 -16.11 8.77 5.67
N LEU A 9 -15.04 8.13 5.19
CA LEU A 9 -14.30 7.10 5.92
C LEU A 9 -13.11 7.71 6.66
N ASN A 10 -12.37 8.59 6.00
CA ASN A 10 -11.34 9.46 6.57
C ASN A 10 -11.15 10.71 5.66
N ASN A 11 -10.09 11.50 5.89
CA ASN A 11 -9.85 12.73 5.13
C ASN A 11 -9.62 12.50 3.62
N SER A 12 -9.11 11.35 3.24
CA SER A 12 -8.74 11.02 1.84
C SER A 12 -9.53 9.86 1.25
N THR A 13 -10.52 9.32 1.96
CA THR A 13 -11.30 8.18 1.50
C THR A 13 -12.78 8.37 1.79
N ILE A 14 -13.60 8.14 0.76
CA ILE A 14 -15.05 8.23 0.82
C ILE A 14 -15.72 7.00 0.22
N LEU A 15 -16.87 6.64 0.75
CA LEU A 15 -17.86 5.80 0.09
C LEU A 15 -18.76 6.72 -0.73
N LEU A 16 -18.90 6.45 -2.01
CA LEU A 16 -19.67 7.28 -2.94
C LEU A 16 -20.69 6.45 -3.72
N ASP A 17 -21.68 7.14 -4.27
CA ASP A 17 -22.63 6.60 -5.21
C ASP A 17 -22.21 6.93 -6.65
N ASP A 18 -22.07 5.88 -7.45
CA ASP A 18 -21.83 5.97 -8.88
C ASP A 18 -22.97 5.24 -9.61
N ASN A 19 -23.99 6.01 -10.03
CA ASN A 19 -25.16 5.50 -10.73
C ASN A 19 -25.88 4.35 -9.98
N GLY A 20 -26.10 4.50 -8.68
CA GLY A 20 -26.76 3.50 -7.83
C GLY A 20 -25.83 2.39 -7.31
N LYS A 21 -24.55 2.42 -7.65
CA LYS A 21 -23.55 1.48 -7.14
C LYS A 21 -22.65 2.14 -6.11
N GLN A 22 -22.49 1.46 -4.98
CA GLN A 22 -21.54 1.92 -3.96
C GLN A 22 -20.13 1.63 -4.40
N LYS A 23 -19.28 2.65 -4.39
CA LYS A 23 -17.85 2.53 -4.69
C LYS A 23 -17.01 3.25 -3.64
N ILE A 24 -15.77 2.84 -3.49
CA ILE A 24 -14.80 3.55 -2.65
C ILE A 24 -13.90 4.40 -3.55
N GLY A 25 -13.81 5.69 -3.20
CA GLY A 25 -12.90 6.64 -3.83
C GLY A 25 -11.81 7.07 -2.87
N ILE A 26 -10.56 7.11 -3.35
CA ILE A 26 -9.43 7.67 -2.65
C ILE A 26 -8.93 8.90 -3.42
N GLY A 27 -8.54 9.95 -2.70
CA GLY A 27 -7.91 11.14 -3.24
C GLY A 27 -7.52 12.09 -2.12
N ASN A 28 -6.50 12.87 -2.33
CA ASN A 28 -5.97 13.75 -1.30
C ASN A 28 -7.04 14.76 -0.84
N GLY A 29 -7.40 14.68 0.45
CA GLY A 29 -8.34 15.60 1.09
C GLY A 29 -9.79 15.54 0.58
N ILE A 30 -10.20 14.51 -0.17
CA ILE A 30 -11.56 14.43 -0.75
C ILE A 30 -12.66 14.31 0.29
N GLY A 31 -12.34 13.78 1.48
CA GLY A 31 -13.24 13.69 2.62
C GLY A 31 -13.15 14.87 3.59
N PHE A 32 -12.13 15.73 3.44
CA PHE A 32 -11.90 16.84 4.36
C PHE A 32 -13.05 17.84 4.32
N SER A 33 -13.61 18.19 5.48
CA SER A 33 -14.77 19.09 5.64
C SER A 33 -16.01 18.65 4.87
N LYS A 34 -16.12 17.37 4.49
CA LYS A 34 -17.29 16.80 3.79
C LYS A 34 -18.18 16.00 4.71
N LYS A 35 -19.47 15.91 4.33
CA LYS A 35 -20.50 15.15 5.04
C LYS A 35 -21.24 14.21 4.08
N THR A 36 -21.93 13.25 4.64
CA THR A 36 -22.90 12.43 3.90
C THR A 36 -23.92 13.31 3.17
N GLY A 37 -24.12 13.06 1.89
CA GLY A 37 -24.99 13.82 1.00
C GLY A 37 -24.28 14.90 0.19
N ASP A 38 -23.07 15.31 0.56
CA ASP A 38 -22.26 16.25 -0.22
C ASP A 38 -21.82 15.63 -1.54
N PHE A 39 -21.31 16.48 -2.43
CA PHE A 39 -20.76 16.05 -3.72
C PHE A 39 -19.26 16.26 -3.78
N VAL A 40 -18.57 15.36 -4.49
CA VAL A 40 -17.16 15.46 -4.85
C VAL A 40 -17.02 15.44 -6.36
N ASP A 41 -16.12 16.27 -6.88
CA ASP A 41 -15.77 16.25 -8.30
C ASP A 41 -14.96 14.99 -8.62
N SER A 42 -15.27 14.33 -9.75
CA SER A 42 -14.56 13.13 -10.19
C SER A 42 -13.06 13.38 -10.41
N THR A 43 -12.66 14.60 -10.73
CA THR A 43 -11.25 14.97 -10.91
C THR A 43 -10.43 14.95 -9.63
N LYS A 44 -11.10 14.98 -8.46
CA LYS A 44 -10.46 14.87 -7.15
C LYS A 44 -10.31 13.43 -6.67
N VAL A 45 -10.95 12.47 -7.36
CA VAL A 45 -10.84 11.04 -7.05
C VAL A 45 -9.65 10.48 -7.81
N GLU A 46 -8.54 10.26 -7.13
CA GLU A 46 -7.30 9.74 -7.71
C GLU A 46 -7.42 8.25 -8.03
N LYS A 47 -8.10 7.49 -7.15
CA LYS A 47 -8.40 6.07 -7.35
C LYS A 47 -9.86 5.80 -7.04
N LEU A 48 -10.55 5.16 -7.97
CA LEU A 48 -11.89 4.62 -7.79
C LEU A 48 -11.81 3.09 -7.83
N PHE A 49 -12.30 2.43 -6.80
CA PHE A 49 -12.38 0.97 -6.75
C PHE A 49 -13.62 0.50 -7.51
N GLU A 50 -13.40 -0.37 -8.50
CA GLU A 50 -14.47 -0.90 -9.34
C GLU A 50 -15.26 -2.03 -8.67
N ASN A 51 -14.67 -2.66 -7.66
CA ASN A 51 -15.34 -3.72 -6.93
C ASN A 51 -16.45 -3.15 -6.05
N THR A 52 -17.69 -3.49 -6.40
CA THR A 52 -18.92 -3.06 -5.70
C THR A 52 -19.49 -4.12 -4.76
N ASP A 53 -18.78 -5.24 -4.55
CA ASP A 53 -19.21 -6.26 -3.62
C ASP A 53 -19.23 -5.72 -2.18
N ASN A 54 -20.34 -5.91 -1.50
CA ASN A 54 -20.50 -5.48 -0.11
C ASN A 54 -19.45 -6.05 0.83
N LYS A 55 -18.96 -7.26 0.58
CA LYS A 55 -17.90 -7.90 1.36
C LYS A 55 -16.56 -7.17 1.17
N PHE A 56 -16.25 -6.77 -0.06
CA PHE A 56 -15.06 -5.96 -0.36
C PHE A 56 -15.16 -4.58 0.32
N ILE A 57 -16.29 -3.88 0.11
CA ILE A 57 -16.54 -2.54 0.71
C ILE A 57 -16.39 -2.59 2.23
N LYS A 58 -16.96 -3.63 2.89
CA LYS A 58 -16.84 -3.80 4.33
C LYS A 58 -15.38 -3.99 4.76
N LYS A 59 -14.66 -4.92 4.14
CA LYS A 59 -13.24 -5.19 4.44
C LYS A 59 -12.38 -3.95 4.23
N MET A 60 -12.56 -3.25 3.11
CA MET A 60 -11.81 -2.03 2.80
C MET A 60 -12.10 -0.94 3.84
N THR A 61 -13.37 -0.74 4.21
CA THR A 61 -13.77 0.22 5.25
C THR A 61 -13.13 -0.11 6.61
N GLU A 62 -13.05 -1.38 6.98
CA GLU A 62 -12.41 -1.83 8.22
C GLU A 62 -10.89 -1.62 8.20
N SER A 63 -10.25 -1.90 7.07
CA SER A 63 -8.81 -1.71 6.88
C SER A 63 -8.43 -0.22 6.94
N ILE A 64 -9.18 0.65 6.25
CA ILE A 64 -8.97 2.11 6.23
C ILE A 64 -9.10 2.75 7.63
N ARG A 65 -9.89 2.16 8.53
CA ARG A 65 -9.99 2.64 9.92
C ARG A 65 -8.77 2.32 10.78
N LYS A 66 -8.02 1.28 10.42
CA LYS A 66 -6.87 0.78 11.19
C LYS A 66 -5.55 1.28 10.64
N ILE A 67 -5.48 1.45 9.32
CA ILE A 67 -4.27 1.74 8.58
C ILE A 67 -4.32 3.18 8.07
N ASP A 68 -3.27 3.94 8.31
CA ASP A 68 -3.13 5.31 7.87
C ASP A 68 -3.28 5.40 6.33
N GLU A 69 -3.96 6.43 5.87
CA GLU A 69 -4.26 6.65 4.44
C GLU A 69 -3.03 6.68 3.54
N LYS A 70 -1.88 7.12 4.07
CA LYS A 70 -0.62 7.13 3.32
C LYS A 70 -0.20 5.78 2.77
N TYR A 71 -0.55 4.67 3.46
CA TYR A 71 -0.24 3.33 2.96
C TYR A 71 -0.99 3.00 1.68
N TYR A 72 -2.24 3.47 1.53
CA TYR A 72 -3.02 3.25 0.31
C TYR A 72 -2.47 4.03 -0.88
N PHE A 73 -1.93 5.25 -0.67
CA PHE A 73 -1.24 5.99 -1.72
C PHE A 73 0.07 5.31 -2.15
N VAL A 74 0.81 4.76 -1.20
CA VAL A 74 2.01 3.97 -1.49
C VAL A 74 1.65 2.70 -2.25
N VAL A 75 0.63 1.99 -1.80
CA VAL A 75 0.13 0.78 -2.48
C VAL A 75 -0.33 1.10 -3.90
N ASP A 76 -1.02 2.22 -4.13
CA ASP A 76 -1.44 2.62 -5.48
C ASP A 76 -0.25 2.78 -6.42
N LYS A 77 0.82 3.46 -6.00
CA LYS A 77 2.06 3.58 -6.79
C LYS A 77 2.69 2.20 -7.10
N ILE A 78 2.69 1.29 -6.12
CA ILE A 78 3.20 -0.08 -6.32
C ILE A 78 2.35 -0.84 -7.33
N VAL A 79 1.02 -0.79 -7.19
CA VAL A 79 0.07 -1.50 -8.06
C VAL A 79 0.13 -0.95 -9.48
N GLN A 80 0.19 0.37 -9.66
CA GLN A 80 0.35 0.99 -10.99
C GLN A 80 1.64 0.52 -11.66
N TYR A 81 2.75 0.48 -10.91
CA TYR A 81 4.03 -0.03 -11.43
C TYR A 81 3.93 -1.51 -11.81
N ALA A 82 3.36 -2.35 -10.94
CA ALA A 82 3.18 -3.77 -11.19
C ALA A 82 2.28 -4.04 -12.42
N ASN A 83 1.15 -3.34 -12.52
CA ASN A 83 0.24 -3.43 -13.67
C ASN A 83 0.97 -3.14 -14.99
N LYS A 84 1.80 -2.09 -15.00
CA LYS A 84 2.60 -1.73 -16.18
C LYS A 84 3.64 -2.81 -16.53
N MET A 85 4.36 -3.31 -15.53
CA MET A 85 5.44 -4.30 -15.75
C MET A 85 4.92 -5.67 -16.14
N LEU A 86 3.75 -6.07 -15.63
CA LEU A 86 3.12 -7.36 -15.91
C LEU A 86 2.15 -7.30 -17.10
N ASN A 87 1.88 -6.09 -17.62
CA ASN A 87 0.85 -5.86 -18.63
C ASN A 87 -0.51 -6.46 -18.24
N GLN A 88 -0.91 -6.28 -16.99
CA GLN A 88 -2.10 -6.90 -16.41
C GLN A 88 -2.64 -6.02 -15.29
N GLN A 89 -3.98 -6.01 -15.11
CA GLN A 89 -4.63 -5.32 -14.00
C GLN A 89 -4.71 -6.23 -12.78
N MET A 90 -4.19 -5.73 -11.66
CA MET A 90 -4.33 -6.38 -10.36
C MET A 90 -5.75 -6.18 -9.82
N PRO A 91 -6.31 -7.18 -9.11
CA PRO A 91 -7.62 -7.04 -8.50
C PRO A 91 -7.61 -6.01 -7.36
N ASP A 92 -8.73 -5.32 -7.15
CA ASP A 92 -8.85 -4.30 -6.09
C ASP A 92 -8.54 -4.83 -4.69
N SER A 93 -8.74 -6.14 -4.44
CA SER A 93 -8.41 -6.77 -3.16
C SER A 93 -6.94 -6.69 -2.77
N ILE A 94 -6.04 -6.50 -3.76
CA ILE A 94 -4.60 -6.37 -3.51
C ILE A 94 -4.28 -5.14 -2.66
N TYR A 95 -5.08 -4.08 -2.76
CA TYR A 95 -4.88 -2.86 -1.98
C TYR A 95 -4.99 -3.11 -0.48
N ILE A 96 -5.97 -3.92 -0.07
CA ILE A 96 -6.15 -4.30 1.33
C ILE A 96 -4.97 -5.14 1.79
N THR A 97 -4.62 -6.16 1.01
CA THR A 97 -3.56 -7.11 1.37
C THR A 97 -2.20 -6.44 1.46
N LEU A 98 -1.85 -5.59 0.47
CA LEU A 98 -0.56 -4.88 0.50
C LEU A 98 -0.51 -3.82 1.60
N ALA A 99 -1.60 -3.09 1.85
CA ALA A 99 -1.63 -2.12 2.93
C ALA A 99 -1.43 -2.79 4.30
N ASP A 100 -2.09 -3.91 4.55
CA ASP A 100 -1.91 -4.73 5.76
C ASP A 100 -0.45 -5.22 5.88
N HIS A 101 0.12 -5.75 4.81
CA HIS A 101 1.51 -6.23 4.82
C HIS A 101 2.51 -5.11 5.11
N LEU A 102 2.38 -3.96 4.46
CA LEU A 102 3.26 -2.82 4.68
C LEU A 102 3.13 -2.26 6.10
N TYR A 103 1.90 -2.14 6.61
CA TYR A 103 1.64 -1.67 7.96
C TYR A 103 2.31 -2.59 9.00
N PHE A 104 2.05 -3.90 8.96
CA PHE A 104 2.65 -4.84 9.90
C PHE A 104 4.17 -5.01 9.71
N ALA A 105 4.66 -4.87 8.47
CA ALA A 105 6.10 -4.88 8.22
C ALA A 105 6.79 -3.70 8.89
N LYS A 106 6.20 -2.50 8.81
CA LYS A 106 6.72 -1.31 9.50
C LYS A 106 6.70 -1.49 11.01
N GLU A 107 5.60 -1.98 11.58
CA GLU A 107 5.53 -2.27 13.03
C GLU A 107 6.60 -3.25 13.50
N ARG A 108 6.87 -4.31 12.72
CA ARG A 108 7.94 -5.27 13.04
C ARG A 108 9.31 -4.60 13.04
N LEU A 109 9.59 -3.79 12.01
CA LEU A 109 10.86 -3.09 11.89
C LEU A 109 11.09 -2.10 13.05
N GLU A 110 10.05 -1.34 13.43
CA GLU A 110 10.11 -0.42 14.57
C GLU A 110 10.40 -1.15 15.90
N LYS A 111 9.99 -2.40 16.01
CA LYS A 111 10.31 -3.28 17.15
C LYS A 111 11.66 -4.00 17.00
N GLY A 112 12.44 -3.71 15.96
CA GLY A 112 13.71 -4.38 15.68
C GLY A 112 13.57 -5.86 15.25
N ILE A 113 12.35 -6.29 14.88
CA ILE A 113 12.10 -7.67 14.46
C ILE A 113 12.39 -7.79 12.96
N VAL A 114 13.44 -8.52 12.65
CA VAL A 114 13.83 -8.86 11.28
C VAL A 114 13.46 -10.30 11.00
N VAL A 115 12.78 -10.51 9.88
CA VAL A 115 12.40 -11.84 9.43
C VAL A 115 13.17 -12.17 8.16
N PRO A 116 14.12 -13.14 8.21
CA PRO A 116 14.91 -13.54 7.05
C PRO A 116 14.04 -14.22 5.98
N CYS A 117 14.53 -14.13 4.73
CA CYS A 117 13.93 -14.83 3.59
C CYS A 117 14.94 -15.86 3.06
N PRO A 118 14.98 -17.08 3.59
CA PRO A 118 15.97 -18.08 3.22
C PRO A 118 15.86 -18.53 1.74
N MET A 119 14.70 -18.35 1.11
CA MET A 119 14.42 -18.76 -0.28
C MET A 119 14.57 -17.61 -1.29
N LYS A 120 15.31 -16.56 -0.98
CA LYS A 120 15.46 -15.38 -1.89
C LYS A 120 15.97 -15.78 -3.27
N THR A 121 17.02 -16.57 -3.30
CA THR A 121 17.68 -16.96 -4.55
C THR A 121 16.75 -17.76 -5.43
N GLU A 122 16.03 -18.71 -4.86
CA GLU A 122 15.05 -19.53 -5.55
C GLU A 122 13.89 -18.70 -6.09
N ILE A 123 13.37 -17.80 -5.27
CA ILE A 123 12.29 -16.88 -5.68
C ILE A 123 12.76 -15.98 -6.82
N LYS A 124 13.96 -15.43 -6.74
CA LYS A 124 14.54 -14.59 -7.80
C LYS A 124 14.71 -15.35 -9.12
N ILE A 125 15.06 -16.63 -9.06
CA ILE A 125 15.23 -17.48 -10.25
C ILE A 125 13.87 -17.83 -10.85
N LEU A 126 12.92 -18.27 -10.01
CA LEU A 126 11.63 -18.78 -10.47
C LEU A 126 10.64 -17.68 -10.85
N TYR A 127 10.70 -16.52 -10.17
CA TYR A 127 9.75 -15.40 -10.29
C TYR A 127 10.49 -14.08 -10.50
N ASN A 128 11.40 -14.05 -11.47
CA ASN A 128 12.31 -12.93 -11.69
C ASN A 128 11.58 -11.59 -11.91
N LYS A 129 10.48 -11.59 -12.68
CA LYS A 129 9.71 -10.37 -12.95
C LYS A 129 9.06 -9.82 -11.67
N GLU A 130 8.37 -10.68 -10.93
CA GLU A 130 7.68 -10.34 -9.69
C GLU A 130 8.69 -9.93 -8.62
N PHE A 131 9.84 -10.58 -8.58
CA PHE A 131 10.93 -10.23 -7.68
C PHE A 131 11.46 -8.81 -7.95
N ASN A 132 11.70 -8.46 -9.21
CA ASN A 132 12.14 -7.11 -9.59
C ASN A 132 11.07 -6.05 -9.28
N ILE A 133 9.78 -6.40 -9.42
CA ILE A 133 8.66 -5.53 -9.02
C ILE A 133 8.68 -5.32 -7.51
N ALA A 134 8.91 -6.37 -6.72
CA ALA A 134 8.98 -6.28 -5.26
C ALA A 134 10.19 -5.45 -4.79
N GLU A 135 11.36 -5.57 -5.43
CA GLU A 135 12.52 -4.71 -5.15
C GLU A 135 12.17 -3.23 -5.41
N LYS A 136 11.49 -2.93 -6.53
CA LYS A 136 11.04 -1.57 -6.83
C LYS A 136 9.97 -1.08 -5.86
N ALA A 137 9.08 -1.96 -5.43
CA ALA A 137 8.08 -1.64 -4.41
C ALA A 137 8.73 -1.20 -3.09
N ILE A 138 9.81 -1.86 -2.67
CA ILE A 138 10.58 -1.47 -1.48
C ILE A 138 11.21 -0.09 -1.64
N GLU A 139 11.75 0.25 -2.81
CA GLU A 139 12.26 1.59 -3.08
C GLU A 139 11.16 2.66 -2.94
N ILE A 140 9.96 2.37 -3.48
CA ILE A 140 8.78 3.25 -3.37
C ILE A 140 8.41 3.43 -1.90
N VAL A 141 8.30 2.34 -1.13
CA VAL A 141 7.96 2.37 0.30
C VAL A 141 8.97 3.18 1.09
N ASN A 142 10.26 2.94 0.90
CA ASN A 142 11.33 3.66 1.59
C ASN A 142 11.23 5.17 1.34
N LYS A 143 11.00 5.57 0.09
CA LYS A 143 10.89 6.97 -0.32
C LYS A 143 9.64 7.64 0.27
N GLU A 144 8.48 6.99 0.17
CA GLU A 144 7.19 7.62 0.47
C GLU A 144 6.86 7.60 1.97
N LEU A 145 7.29 6.58 2.71
CA LEU A 145 7.04 6.46 4.14
C LEU A 145 8.19 7.01 5.00
N ASN A 146 9.20 7.67 4.39
CA ASN A 146 10.36 8.24 5.07
C ASN A 146 11.05 7.24 6.02
N VAL A 147 11.12 5.97 5.61
CA VAL A 147 11.79 4.93 6.40
C VAL A 147 13.31 5.17 6.41
N ILE A 148 13.82 5.99 5.48
CA ILE A 148 15.23 6.35 5.34
C ILE A 148 15.63 7.54 6.24
N ASP A 149 14.72 8.45 6.56
CA ASP A 149 15.05 9.73 7.22
C ASP A 149 15.36 9.65 8.73
N ALA A 150 15.35 8.45 9.32
CA ALA A 150 15.87 8.27 10.67
C ALA A 150 17.41 8.44 10.78
N THR A 151 18.11 8.73 9.65
CA THR A 151 19.58 8.81 9.62
C THR A 151 20.16 10.21 9.69
N ASN A 152 19.37 11.28 9.59
CA ASN A 152 19.87 12.66 9.54
C ASN A 152 19.72 13.48 10.83
N SER A 153 19.36 12.90 11.97
CA SER A 153 19.43 13.59 13.25
C SER A 153 20.62 13.13 14.07
N HIS A 154 21.70 13.91 13.95
CA HIS A 154 22.81 14.10 14.90
C HIS A 154 23.13 13.00 15.92
N SER A 155 24.33 12.46 15.76
CA SER A 155 25.23 12.04 16.84
C SER A 155 24.65 11.12 17.93
N ASP A 156 24.42 9.86 17.56
CA ASP A 156 24.60 8.76 18.50
C ASP A 156 25.07 7.52 17.73
N ASN A 157 26.31 7.11 18.02
CA ASN A 157 27.05 6.06 17.33
C ASN A 157 26.47 4.64 17.44
N ASN A 158 25.19 4.47 17.77
CA ASN A 158 24.56 3.15 17.99
C ASN A 158 23.13 2.99 17.43
N LYS A 159 22.60 3.91 16.61
CA LYS A 159 21.31 3.69 15.95
C LYS A 159 21.51 3.09 14.55
N LYS A 160 21.34 1.77 14.45
CA LYS A 160 21.26 1.06 13.18
C LYS A 160 20.11 1.65 12.35
N THR A 161 20.43 2.10 11.16
CA THR A 161 19.46 2.57 10.16
C THR A 161 18.56 1.42 9.75
N ILE A 162 17.27 1.52 10.03
CA ILE A 162 16.29 0.51 9.66
C ILE A 162 15.72 0.92 8.31
N MET A 163 16.11 0.24 7.24
CA MET A 163 15.53 0.37 5.90
C MET A 163 14.68 -0.86 5.58
N PHE A 164 13.55 -0.67 4.90
CA PHE A 164 12.89 -1.78 4.22
C PHE A 164 13.86 -2.36 3.19
N GLY A 165 14.41 -3.55 3.47
CA GLY A 165 15.29 -4.27 2.54
C GLY A 165 16.75 -3.84 2.43
N LYS A 166 17.23 -2.81 3.20
CA LYS A 166 18.65 -2.48 3.27
C LYS A 166 19.11 -2.41 4.73
N GLU A 167 20.16 -3.15 4.98
CA GLU A 167 20.90 -3.28 6.24
C GLU A 167 20.22 -4.01 7.39
N ILE A 168 20.12 -5.28 7.18
CA ILE A 168 20.58 -6.23 8.19
C ILE A 168 21.34 -7.25 7.38
N ASP A 169 22.66 -7.17 7.43
CA ASP A 169 23.58 -7.96 6.66
C ASP A 169 23.30 -8.02 5.13
N LYS A 170 24.27 -7.64 4.29
CA LYS A 170 24.18 -7.65 2.81
C LYS A 170 23.78 -9.00 2.19
N LYS A 171 23.46 -9.99 3.01
CA LYS A 171 23.18 -11.37 2.62
C LYS A 171 21.72 -11.80 2.72
N GLU A 172 20.84 -11.07 3.46
CA GLU A 172 19.44 -11.52 3.63
C GLU A 172 18.42 -10.42 3.36
N PRO A 173 17.56 -10.55 2.33
CA PRO A 173 16.43 -9.68 2.12
C PRO A 173 15.31 -10.02 3.10
N SER A 174 14.63 -8.99 3.55
CA SER A 174 13.50 -9.12 4.45
C SER A 174 12.37 -9.98 3.85
N LYS A 175 11.65 -10.69 4.70
CA LYS A 175 10.40 -11.41 4.38
C LYS A 175 9.39 -10.55 3.61
N ILE A 176 9.51 -9.22 3.68
CA ILE A 176 8.68 -8.29 2.92
C ILE A 176 8.79 -8.52 1.40
N ILE A 177 10.01 -8.80 0.87
CA ILE A 177 10.16 -9.13 -0.55
C ILE A 177 9.35 -10.38 -0.87
N LEU A 178 9.46 -11.42 -0.05
CA LEU A 178 8.69 -12.65 -0.24
C LEU A 178 7.18 -12.39 -0.17
N GLU A 179 6.72 -11.67 0.85
CA GLU A 179 5.31 -11.32 1.01
C GLU A 179 4.78 -10.53 -0.20
N LEU A 180 5.56 -9.56 -0.70
CA LEU A 180 5.21 -8.79 -1.90
C LEU A 180 5.19 -9.68 -3.16
N VAL A 181 6.21 -10.50 -3.38
CA VAL A 181 6.27 -11.44 -4.51
C VAL A 181 5.09 -12.40 -4.46
N MET A 182 4.84 -13.05 -3.32
CA MET A 182 3.73 -13.99 -3.17
C MET A 182 2.37 -13.33 -3.33
N THR A 183 2.22 -12.08 -2.89
CA THR A 183 0.98 -11.31 -3.10
C THR A 183 0.77 -10.99 -4.59
N ILE A 184 1.84 -10.71 -5.32
CA ILE A 184 1.80 -10.44 -6.76
C ILE A 184 1.52 -11.72 -7.57
N ILE A 185 2.05 -12.88 -7.14
CA ILE A 185 1.86 -14.17 -7.82
C ILE A 185 0.46 -14.74 -7.60
N ASN A 186 -0.07 -14.67 -6.36
CA ASN A 186 -1.34 -15.28 -5.96
C ASN A 186 -2.57 -14.40 -6.27
N LYS A 187 -2.55 -13.70 -7.38
CA LYS A 187 -3.61 -12.80 -7.86
C LYS A 187 -4.77 -13.54 -8.55
#